data_f76cb83e1618755cbf2553dd77b1c1f6
#
_entry.id   f76cb83e1618755cbf2553dd77b1c1f6
#
_cell.length_a   1.000
_cell.length_b   1.000
_cell.length_c   1.000
_cell.angle_alpha   90.00
_cell.angle_beta   90.00
_cell.angle_gamma   90.00
#
_symmetry.space_group_name_H-M   'P 1'
#
loop_
_entity.id
_entity.type
_entity.pdbx_description
1 polymer ?
#
loop_
_entity_poly.entity_id
_entity_poly.type
_entity_poly.pdbx_seq_one_letter_code
_entity_poly.pdbx_strand_id
1 'polypeptide(L)'
;MNIFYKNYAALLLGICLIVPMSVSAQSHHSATVKRHLATEQKNEALVVNFYQKFFNEHQLDAANVVAEHYKQHNPYVPDGKKPFVDYFAGEFKKNPSSRAKIVRTATQGDLVYLHVHSQENSTDRGQAIVDIFRVKDGKIVEHWDVIQAIPAQSANENSMF
;
A
#
# COMPACT_ATOMS: atom_id res chain seq x y z
N MET A 1 -41.49 59.88 43.69
CA MET A 1 -41.88 60.17 42.30
C MET A 1 -41.62 58.92 41.50
N ASN A 2 -42.69 58.08 41.40
CA ASN A 2 -42.60 56.74 40.82
C ASN A 2 -42.98 56.82 39.34
N ILE A 3 -42.09 56.41 38.47
CA ILE A 3 -42.35 56.30 37.03
C ILE A 3 -42.45 54.80 36.72
N PHE A 4 -43.67 54.35 36.39
CA PHE A 4 -43.96 52.99 35.93
C PHE A 4 -43.58 52.83 34.46
N TYR A 5 -42.65 51.91 34.14
CA TYR A 5 -42.45 51.43 32.80
C TYR A 5 -43.32 50.21 32.53
N LYS A 6 -44.23 50.32 31.58
CA LYS A 6 -45.03 49.23 31.02
C LYS A 6 -44.18 48.47 30.00
N ASN A 7 -43.89 47.21 30.28
CA ASN A 7 -43.29 46.27 29.35
C ASN A 7 -44.38 45.76 28.39
N TYR A 8 -44.25 46.04 27.10
CA TYR A 8 -44.99 45.33 26.05
C TYR A 8 -44.13 44.20 25.56
N ALA A 9 -44.50 42.94 25.87
CA ALA A 9 -43.94 41.75 25.27
C ALA A 9 -44.58 41.53 23.89
N ALA A 10 -43.86 41.81 22.80
CA ALA A 10 -44.28 41.42 21.48
C ALA A 10 -43.93 39.96 21.24
N LEU A 11 -44.98 39.13 21.14
CA LEU A 11 -44.85 37.72 20.78
C LEU A 11 -44.67 37.58 19.26
N LEU A 12 -43.42 37.42 18.80
CA LEU A 12 -43.14 37.11 17.38
C LEU A 12 -43.28 35.59 17.19
N LEU A 13 -44.40 35.16 16.59
CA LEU A 13 -44.54 33.78 16.07
C LEU A 13 -43.61 33.61 14.84
N GLY A 14 -42.47 33.03 15.04
CA GLY A 14 -41.61 32.58 13.95
C GLY A 14 -42.17 31.31 13.28
N ILE A 15 -42.74 31.50 12.10
CA ILE A 15 -43.09 30.34 11.23
C ILE A 15 -41.81 29.74 10.71
N CYS A 16 -41.38 28.60 11.27
CA CYS A 16 -40.24 27.81 10.78
C CYS A 16 -40.70 27.05 9.55
N LEU A 17 -40.40 27.57 8.37
CA LEU A 17 -40.58 26.84 7.10
C LEU A 17 -39.51 25.73 7.04
N ILE A 18 -39.92 24.49 7.34
CA ILE A 18 -39.10 23.30 7.13
C ILE A 18 -39.12 23.02 5.63
N VAL A 19 -38.08 23.44 4.94
CA VAL A 19 -37.82 23.01 3.56
C VAL A 19 -37.23 21.59 3.62
N PRO A 20 -37.91 20.58 3.05
CA PRO A 20 -37.32 19.25 2.99
C PRO A 20 -36.11 19.30 2.04
N MET A 21 -34.89 19.26 2.61
CA MET A 21 -33.69 18.98 1.85
C MET A 21 -33.75 17.53 1.36
N SER A 22 -34.10 17.35 0.09
CA SER A 22 -33.95 16.08 -0.59
C SER A 22 -32.44 15.78 -0.71
N VAL A 23 -31.91 15.01 0.24
CA VAL A 23 -30.57 14.44 0.09
C VAL A 23 -30.64 13.43 -1.04
N SER A 24 -30.25 13.86 -2.23
CA SER A 24 -30.00 12.96 -3.35
C SER A 24 -28.78 12.11 -2.97
N ALA A 25 -29.03 10.88 -2.51
CA ALA A 25 -27.97 9.90 -2.35
C ALA A 25 -27.41 9.59 -3.75
N GLN A 26 -26.32 10.26 -4.10
CA GLN A 26 -25.53 9.92 -5.27
C GLN A 26 -25.01 8.50 -5.04
N SER A 27 -25.67 7.50 -5.65
CA SER A 27 -25.15 6.14 -5.70
C SER A 27 -23.82 6.21 -6.45
N HIS A 28 -22.71 6.22 -5.71
CA HIS A 28 -21.43 5.90 -6.29
C HIS A 28 -21.56 4.46 -6.80
N HIS A 29 -21.85 4.31 -8.07
CA HIS A 29 -21.64 3.07 -8.79
C HIS A 29 -20.14 2.81 -8.72
N SER A 30 -19.71 2.10 -7.68
CA SER A 30 -18.42 1.43 -7.71
C SER A 30 -18.50 0.48 -8.91
N ALA A 31 -17.84 0.86 -10.00
CA ALA A 31 -17.71 -0.02 -11.15
C ALA A 31 -17.13 -1.32 -10.61
N THR A 32 -17.94 -2.37 -10.58
CA THR A 32 -17.50 -3.69 -10.10
C THR A 32 -16.42 -4.14 -11.06
N VAL A 33 -15.15 -3.99 -10.65
CA VAL A 33 -14.01 -4.45 -11.44
C VAL A 33 -14.19 -5.94 -11.63
N LYS A 34 -14.43 -6.36 -12.88
CA LYS A 34 -14.58 -7.78 -13.22
C LYS A 34 -13.26 -8.48 -12.87
N ARG A 35 -13.27 -9.31 -11.84
CA ARG A 35 -12.09 -10.04 -11.41
C ARG A 35 -11.80 -11.20 -12.36
N HIS A 36 -10.56 -11.36 -12.73
CA HIS A 36 -10.03 -12.46 -13.54
C HIS A 36 -9.13 -13.34 -12.67
N LEU A 37 -9.74 -14.11 -11.77
CA LEU A 37 -9.04 -14.87 -10.72
C LEU A 37 -7.86 -15.71 -11.23
N ALA A 38 -8.00 -16.38 -12.37
CA ALA A 38 -6.92 -17.18 -12.94
C ALA A 38 -5.71 -16.32 -13.34
N THR A 39 -5.94 -15.13 -13.88
CA THR A 39 -4.86 -14.18 -14.22
C THR A 39 -4.23 -13.61 -12.96
N GLU A 40 -5.05 -13.25 -11.97
CA GLU A 40 -4.59 -12.73 -10.68
C GLU A 40 -3.70 -13.75 -9.95
N GLN A 41 -4.11 -15.03 -9.90
CA GLN A 41 -3.31 -16.12 -9.32
C GLN A 41 -2.00 -16.34 -10.06
N LYS A 42 -1.99 -16.25 -11.40
CA LYS A 42 -0.77 -16.35 -12.19
C LYS A 42 0.18 -15.18 -11.90
N ASN A 43 -0.35 -13.96 -11.80
CA ASN A 43 0.44 -12.78 -11.45
C ASN A 43 1.02 -12.87 -10.04
N GLU A 44 0.22 -13.33 -9.07
CA GLU A 44 0.65 -13.59 -7.70
C GLU A 44 1.81 -14.60 -7.66
N ALA A 45 1.65 -15.74 -8.33
CA ALA A 45 2.70 -16.77 -8.38
C ALA A 45 3.99 -16.25 -9.01
N LEU A 46 3.90 -15.43 -10.06
CA LEU A 46 5.06 -14.79 -10.70
C LEU A 46 5.79 -13.87 -9.72
N VAL A 47 5.06 -12.99 -9.03
CA VAL A 47 5.64 -12.00 -8.09
C VAL A 47 6.22 -12.71 -6.87
N VAL A 48 5.52 -13.68 -6.29
CA VAL A 48 6.00 -14.45 -5.12
C VAL A 48 7.28 -15.22 -5.47
N ASN A 49 7.33 -15.88 -6.63
CA ASN A 49 8.53 -16.60 -7.07
C ASN A 49 9.71 -15.64 -7.34
N PHE A 50 9.45 -14.50 -8.00
CA PHE A 50 10.45 -13.44 -8.17
C PHE A 50 10.98 -12.98 -6.82
N TYR A 51 10.09 -12.65 -5.88
CA TYR A 51 10.44 -12.14 -4.56
C TYR A 51 11.32 -13.13 -3.78
N GLN A 52 10.93 -14.41 -3.77
CA GLN A 52 11.68 -15.47 -3.12
C GLN A 52 13.10 -15.61 -3.70
N LYS A 53 13.22 -15.72 -5.01
CA LYS A 53 14.51 -15.91 -5.66
C LYS A 53 15.40 -14.69 -5.57
N PHE A 54 14.83 -13.51 -5.79
CA PHE A 54 15.59 -12.27 -5.84
C PHE A 54 16.04 -11.83 -4.44
N PHE A 55 15.09 -11.69 -3.48
CA PHE A 55 15.38 -11.11 -2.16
C PHE A 55 15.82 -12.12 -1.10
N ASN A 56 15.53 -13.41 -1.24
CA ASN A 56 15.94 -14.41 -0.27
C ASN A 56 17.10 -15.31 -0.76
N GLU A 57 17.13 -15.62 -2.05
CA GLU A 57 18.18 -16.43 -2.64
C GLU A 57 19.26 -15.59 -3.33
N HIS A 58 19.06 -14.26 -3.39
CA HIS A 58 19.96 -13.27 -4.00
C HIS A 58 20.32 -13.58 -5.48
N GLN A 59 19.39 -14.24 -6.18
CA GLN A 59 19.53 -14.59 -7.61
C GLN A 59 19.16 -13.37 -8.47
N LEU A 60 20.16 -12.64 -8.95
CA LEU A 60 19.96 -11.42 -9.74
C LEU A 60 19.23 -11.68 -11.06
N ASP A 61 19.39 -12.87 -11.64
CA ASP A 61 18.72 -13.31 -12.87
C ASP A 61 17.20 -13.53 -12.68
N ALA A 62 16.73 -13.69 -11.44
CA ALA A 62 15.29 -13.66 -11.14
C ALA A 62 14.63 -12.37 -11.63
N ALA A 63 15.38 -11.27 -11.75
CA ALA A 63 14.90 -10.00 -12.32
C ALA A 63 14.61 -10.07 -13.83
N ASN A 64 14.81 -11.23 -14.51
CA ASN A 64 14.41 -11.41 -15.91
C ASN A 64 12.89 -11.27 -16.13
N VAL A 65 12.07 -11.38 -15.08
CA VAL A 65 10.63 -11.10 -15.14
C VAL A 65 10.30 -9.60 -14.99
N VAL A 66 11.28 -8.77 -14.63
CA VAL A 66 11.12 -7.30 -14.56
C VAL A 66 11.32 -6.73 -15.98
N ALA A 67 10.44 -5.81 -16.36
CA ALA A 67 10.52 -5.13 -17.65
C ALA A 67 11.73 -4.19 -17.74
N GLU A 68 12.28 -3.99 -18.92
CA GLU A 68 13.41 -3.06 -19.11
C GLU A 68 13.05 -1.63 -18.69
N HIS A 69 11.82 -1.18 -19.01
CA HIS A 69 11.27 0.12 -18.63
C HIS A 69 10.44 0.02 -17.34
N TYR A 70 10.97 -0.69 -16.34
CA TYR A 70 10.37 -0.82 -15.02
C TYR A 70 10.23 0.53 -14.33
N LYS A 71 9.01 0.89 -13.95
CA LYS A 71 8.70 2.16 -13.27
C LYS A 71 8.74 1.97 -11.77
N GLN A 72 9.53 2.79 -11.10
CA GLN A 72 9.75 2.72 -9.67
C GLN A 72 9.15 3.92 -8.95
N HIS A 73 8.40 3.68 -7.87
CA HIS A 73 7.83 4.75 -7.04
C HIS A 73 8.50 4.88 -5.66
N ASN A 74 9.45 3.99 -5.33
CA ASN A 74 10.31 4.23 -4.16
C ASN A 74 11.24 5.41 -4.49
N PRO A 75 11.24 6.50 -3.67
CA PRO A 75 11.99 7.71 -3.98
C PRO A 75 13.53 7.53 -3.95
N TYR A 76 14.01 6.41 -3.44
CA TYR A 76 15.43 6.09 -3.34
C TYR A 76 15.94 5.16 -4.43
N VAL A 77 15.07 4.63 -5.29
CA VAL A 77 15.44 3.68 -6.34
C VAL A 77 15.08 4.27 -7.71
N PRO A 78 16.05 4.40 -8.65
CA PRO A 78 15.79 4.92 -9.98
C PRO A 78 14.90 3.99 -10.82
N ASP A 79 14.24 4.56 -11.84
CA ASP A 79 13.53 3.80 -12.87
C ASP A 79 14.46 2.86 -13.66
N GLY A 80 13.89 1.76 -14.14
CA GLY A 80 14.53 0.80 -15.01
C GLY A 80 15.05 -0.45 -14.30
N LYS A 81 15.06 -1.55 -15.03
CA LYS A 81 15.51 -2.85 -14.53
C LYS A 81 16.97 -2.84 -14.12
N LYS A 82 17.85 -2.29 -14.97
CA LYS A 82 19.29 -2.29 -14.70
C LYS A 82 19.65 -1.54 -13.42
N PRO A 83 19.21 -0.29 -13.18
CA PRO A 83 19.46 0.41 -11.90
C PRO A 83 18.94 -0.35 -10.70
N PHE A 84 17.76 -0.98 -10.79
CA PHE A 84 17.19 -1.81 -9.74
C PHE A 84 18.11 -3.00 -9.42
N VAL A 85 18.57 -3.74 -10.41
CA VAL A 85 19.45 -4.91 -10.22
C VAL A 85 20.82 -4.48 -9.65
N ASP A 86 21.40 -3.40 -10.17
CA ASP A 86 22.70 -2.90 -9.72
C ASP A 86 22.64 -2.45 -8.23
N TYR A 87 21.56 -1.79 -7.83
CA TYR A 87 21.33 -1.38 -6.44
C TYR A 87 21.31 -2.61 -5.52
N PHE A 88 20.47 -3.59 -5.80
CA PHE A 88 20.34 -4.77 -4.96
C PHE A 88 21.57 -5.70 -5.01
N ALA A 89 22.29 -5.75 -6.11
CA ALA A 89 23.58 -6.46 -6.17
C ALA A 89 24.58 -5.88 -5.16
N GLY A 90 24.56 -4.57 -4.94
CA GLY A 90 25.34 -3.91 -3.90
C GLY A 90 24.86 -4.26 -2.49
N GLU A 91 23.54 -4.19 -2.25
CA GLU A 91 22.94 -4.47 -0.95
C GLU A 91 23.11 -5.94 -0.52
N PHE A 92 22.96 -6.90 -1.42
CA PHE A 92 23.17 -8.33 -1.11
C PHE A 92 24.62 -8.64 -0.74
N LYS A 93 25.62 -7.93 -1.33
CA LYS A 93 27.01 -8.04 -0.92
C LYS A 93 27.28 -7.50 0.46
N LYS A 94 26.61 -6.40 0.86
CA LYS A 94 26.73 -5.80 2.20
C LYS A 94 26.02 -6.66 3.24
N ASN A 95 24.84 -7.18 2.88
CA ASN A 95 23.91 -7.90 3.76
C ASN A 95 23.64 -9.32 3.24
N PRO A 96 24.64 -10.25 3.21
CA PRO A 96 24.48 -11.57 2.60
C PRO A 96 23.50 -12.47 3.36
N SER A 97 23.13 -12.10 4.59
CA SER A 97 22.17 -12.80 5.43
C SER A 97 20.77 -12.17 5.38
N SER A 98 20.56 -11.15 4.57
CA SER A 98 19.26 -10.49 4.47
C SER A 98 18.16 -11.44 4.01
N ARG A 99 16.96 -11.22 4.52
CA ARG A 99 15.76 -12.02 4.21
C ARG A 99 14.54 -11.14 4.16
N ALA A 100 13.62 -11.50 3.30
CA ALA A 100 12.35 -10.82 3.11
C ALA A 100 11.21 -11.83 3.12
N LYS A 101 10.66 -12.10 4.31
CA LYS A 101 9.58 -13.07 4.50
C LYS A 101 8.25 -12.47 4.08
N ILE A 102 7.62 -13.01 3.04
CA ILE A 102 6.23 -12.71 2.71
C ILE A 102 5.32 -13.28 3.80
N VAL A 103 4.53 -12.43 4.43
CA VAL A 103 3.58 -12.79 5.49
C VAL A 103 2.21 -13.09 4.93
N ARG A 104 1.76 -12.26 3.97
CA ARG A 104 0.49 -12.42 3.25
C ARG A 104 0.52 -11.74 1.91
N THR A 105 -0.39 -12.15 1.03
CA THR A 105 -0.56 -11.60 -0.31
C THR A 105 -2.01 -11.21 -0.56
N ALA A 106 -2.22 -10.34 -1.52
CA ALA A 106 -3.53 -10.02 -2.08
C ALA A 106 -3.38 -9.64 -3.55
N THR A 107 -4.47 -9.74 -4.31
CA THR A 107 -4.50 -9.37 -5.73
C THR A 107 -5.71 -8.52 -6.06
N GLN A 108 -5.54 -7.61 -7.03
CA GLN A 108 -6.63 -6.85 -7.62
C GLN A 108 -6.30 -6.54 -9.10
N GLY A 109 -6.91 -7.30 -10.02
CA GLY A 109 -6.66 -7.13 -11.45
C GLY A 109 -5.21 -7.44 -11.82
N ASP A 110 -4.48 -6.43 -12.26
CA ASP A 110 -3.05 -6.53 -12.63
C ASP A 110 -2.10 -6.23 -11.46
N LEU A 111 -2.61 -5.93 -10.26
CA LEU A 111 -1.83 -5.62 -9.07
C LEU A 111 -1.69 -6.83 -8.15
N VAL A 112 -0.49 -6.99 -7.60
CA VAL A 112 -0.15 -7.95 -6.54
C VAL A 112 0.41 -7.19 -5.36
N TYR A 113 -0.15 -7.42 -4.18
CA TYR A 113 0.24 -6.82 -2.91
C TYR A 113 0.93 -7.86 -2.05
N LEU A 114 2.07 -7.51 -1.48
CA LEU A 114 2.79 -8.32 -0.51
C LEU A 114 2.90 -7.55 0.80
N HIS A 115 2.60 -8.21 1.93
CA HIS A 115 2.99 -7.72 3.25
C HIS A 115 4.19 -8.53 3.70
N VAL A 116 5.30 -7.86 3.95
CA VAL A 116 6.62 -8.47 4.10
C VAL A 116 7.30 -8.06 5.39
N HIS A 117 7.99 -9.01 6.02
CA HIS A 117 8.99 -8.75 7.06
C HIS A 117 10.38 -8.83 6.43
N SER A 118 11.05 -7.71 6.28
CA SER A 118 12.42 -7.63 5.77
C SER A 118 13.40 -7.43 6.91
N GLN A 119 14.52 -8.16 6.88
CA GLN A 119 15.61 -8.12 7.87
C GLN A 119 16.97 -8.18 7.18
N GLU A 120 17.94 -7.42 7.63
CA GLU A 120 19.33 -7.49 7.13
C GLU A 120 20.08 -8.73 7.67
N ASN A 121 19.73 -9.16 8.88
CA ASN A 121 20.31 -10.34 9.54
C ASN A 121 19.37 -10.84 10.65
N SER A 122 19.74 -11.93 11.32
CA SER A 122 18.90 -12.58 12.34
C SER A 122 18.72 -11.80 13.64
N THR A 123 19.51 -10.76 13.90
CA THR A 123 19.40 -9.91 15.09
C THR A 123 18.72 -8.58 14.80
N ASP A 124 18.52 -8.25 13.52
CA ASP A 124 17.78 -7.09 13.10
C ASP A 124 16.27 -7.27 13.35
N ARG A 125 15.63 -6.25 13.95
CA ARG A 125 14.17 -6.25 14.06
C ARG A 125 13.50 -6.14 12.69
N GLY A 126 14.17 -5.45 11.77
CA GLY A 126 13.74 -5.29 10.40
C GLY A 126 12.70 -4.23 10.17
N GLN A 127 11.98 -4.40 9.08
CA GLN A 127 10.99 -3.48 8.57
C GLN A 127 9.72 -4.24 8.16
N ALA A 128 8.57 -3.63 8.42
CA ALA A 128 7.31 -4.01 7.80
C ALA A 128 7.19 -3.25 6.48
N ILE A 129 6.97 -3.98 5.40
CA ILE A 129 6.87 -3.44 4.05
C ILE A 129 5.53 -3.85 3.44
N VAL A 130 4.88 -2.93 2.77
CA VAL A 130 3.81 -3.23 1.83
C VAL A 130 4.33 -2.92 0.44
N ASP A 131 4.64 -3.97 -0.32
CA ASP A 131 5.01 -3.87 -1.73
C ASP A 131 3.78 -4.04 -2.61
N ILE A 132 3.70 -3.26 -3.68
CA ILE A 132 2.66 -3.36 -4.70
C ILE A 132 3.36 -3.47 -6.05
N PHE A 133 3.08 -4.55 -6.78
CA PHE A 133 3.61 -4.79 -8.12
C PHE A 133 2.50 -4.75 -9.15
N ARG A 134 2.74 -4.09 -10.28
CA ARG A 134 1.90 -4.23 -11.46
C ARG A 134 2.52 -5.26 -12.40
N VAL A 135 1.70 -6.21 -12.82
CA VAL A 135 2.10 -7.24 -13.80
C VAL A 135 1.34 -7.04 -15.11
N LYS A 136 2.07 -6.92 -16.21
CA LYS A 136 1.51 -6.83 -17.56
C LYS A 136 2.26 -7.79 -18.48
N ASP A 137 1.53 -8.59 -19.25
CA ASP A 137 2.06 -9.53 -20.22
C ASP A 137 3.18 -10.46 -19.66
N GLY A 138 2.99 -10.92 -18.41
CA GLY A 138 3.93 -11.78 -17.71
C GLY A 138 5.23 -11.10 -17.26
N LYS A 139 5.24 -9.77 -17.17
CA LYS A 139 6.37 -8.97 -16.68
C LYS A 139 5.91 -8.05 -15.54
N ILE A 140 6.79 -7.82 -14.57
CA ILE A 140 6.65 -6.78 -13.56
C ILE A 140 7.05 -5.46 -14.22
N VAL A 141 6.09 -4.53 -14.33
CA VAL A 141 6.28 -3.27 -15.08
C VAL A 141 6.34 -2.05 -14.16
N GLU A 142 5.83 -2.15 -12.92
CA GLU A 142 5.73 -1.00 -12.02
C GLU A 142 5.69 -1.49 -10.57
N HIS A 143 6.22 -0.66 -9.64
CA HIS A 143 6.31 -1.00 -8.23
C HIS A 143 6.14 0.24 -7.34
N TRP A 144 5.42 0.06 -6.24
CA TRP A 144 5.31 0.97 -5.10
C TRP A 144 5.62 0.22 -3.82
N ASP A 145 6.11 0.92 -2.82
CA ASP A 145 6.26 0.39 -1.48
C ASP A 145 5.92 1.41 -0.39
N VAL A 146 5.58 0.90 0.78
CA VAL A 146 5.51 1.64 2.03
C VAL A 146 6.31 0.88 3.06
N ILE A 147 7.33 1.52 3.61
CA ILE A 147 8.29 0.90 4.51
C ILE A 147 8.20 1.54 5.89
N GLN A 148 8.05 0.70 6.93
CA GLN A 148 8.06 1.13 8.31
C GLN A 148 9.04 0.31 9.13
N ALA A 149 10.01 0.96 9.79
CA ALA A 149 10.92 0.29 10.71
C ALA A 149 10.16 -0.27 11.92
N ILE A 150 10.53 -1.48 12.36
CA ILE A 150 9.96 -2.09 13.55
C ILE A 150 10.58 -1.43 14.79
N PRO A 151 9.79 -0.73 15.63
CA PRO A 151 10.32 0.02 16.76
C PRO A 151 10.84 -0.90 17.87
N ALA A 152 11.75 -0.39 18.71
CA ALA A 152 12.22 -1.11 19.88
C ALA A 152 11.14 -1.25 20.97
N GLN A 153 10.23 -0.30 21.02
CA GLN A 153 9.09 -0.26 21.96
C GLN A 153 7.81 0.02 21.18
N SER A 154 6.75 -0.69 21.52
CA SER A 154 5.43 -0.51 20.93
C SER A 154 4.44 -0.04 22.00
N ALA A 155 3.42 0.71 21.59
CA ALA A 155 2.31 1.12 22.46
C ALA A 155 1.33 -0.04 22.77
N ASN A 156 1.46 -1.17 22.11
CA ASN A 156 0.66 -2.39 22.30
C ASN A 156 1.52 -3.63 22.09
N GLU A 157 1.00 -4.81 22.42
CA GLU A 157 1.70 -6.09 22.31
C GLU A 157 1.45 -6.83 20.97
N ASN A 158 0.76 -6.19 20.03
CA ASN A 158 0.46 -6.79 18.74
C ASN A 158 1.69 -6.78 17.82
N SER A 159 1.85 -7.86 17.06
CA SER A 159 2.82 -7.89 15.95
C SER A 159 2.40 -6.92 14.84
N MET A 160 3.38 -6.38 14.10
CA MET A 160 3.12 -5.65 12.85
C MET A 160 2.76 -6.59 11.68
N PHE A 161 2.66 -7.91 11.94
CA PHE A 161 2.45 -8.96 10.94
C PHE A 161 1.29 -9.88 11.26
#